data_e40c0c703f4e980bc80f7781c44cda36
#
_entry.id   e40c0c703f4e980bc80f7781c44cda36
#
_cell.length_a   1.000
_cell.length_b   1.000
_cell.length_c   1.000
_cell.angle_alpha   90.00
_cell.angle_beta   90.00
_cell.angle_gamma   90.00
#
_symmetry.space_group_name_H-M   'P 1'
#
loop_
_entity.id
_entity.type
_entity.pdbx_description
1 polymer ?
#
loop_
_entity_poly.entity_id
_entity_poly.type
_entity_poly.pdbx_seq_one_letter_code
_entity_poly.pdbx_strand_id
1 'polypeptide(L)'
;MNATPPTGDNSENLTVSDVEPLPAVGLLRVDHVGIAVPDLDEALAFYERTFGLRCVHEETNEEQGVREAMVAADPDGGGARIQLLAPLRPDSAIAKFLDRNGPGLQQLAYTVRDVEAASAALRARGLRLLYDEPRRGTAGSRINFVHPKDAGGVLMELVQPA
;
A
#
# COMPACT_ATOMS: atom_id res chain seq x y z
N MET A 1 15.76 17.61 66.99
CA MET A 1 14.67 18.13 66.13
C MET A 1 14.89 17.60 64.73
N ASN A 2 14.18 16.53 64.38
CA ASN A 2 14.24 15.90 63.06
C ASN A 2 13.10 16.43 62.21
N ALA A 3 13.46 17.10 61.13
CA ALA A 3 12.50 17.46 60.09
C ALA A 3 12.54 16.42 58.96
N THR A 4 11.46 15.72 58.79
CA THR A 4 11.20 14.79 57.68
C THR A 4 10.84 15.59 56.42
N PRO A 5 11.45 15.34 55.25
CA PRO A 5 11.01 15.98 54.01
C PRO A 5 9.71 15.33 53.50
N PRO A 6 8.84 16.07 52.81
CA PRO A 6 7.62 15.53 52.22
C PRO A 6 7.95 14.68 50.97
N THR A 7 7.57 13.42 51.01
CA THR A 7 7.51 12.56 49.84
C THR A 7 6.25 12.88 49.04
N GLY A 8 6.40 13.72 48.02
CA GLY A 8 5.38 13.93 47.02
C GLY A 8 5.71 13.03 45.81
N ASP A 9 5.22 11.80 45.81
CA ASP A 9 5.17 10.98 44.61
C ASP A 9 3.88 11.34 43.86
N ASN A 10 4.05 12.27 42.90
CA ASN A 10 3.04 12.57 41.89
C ASN A 10 3.32 11.74 40.62
N SER A 11 3.34 10.41 40.74
CA SER A 11 3.13 9.55 39.59
C SER A 11 1.63 9.59 39.30
N GLU A 12 1.17 10.54 38.49
CA GLU A 12 -0.14 10.46 37.84
C GLU A 12 -0.14 9.21 36.98
N ASN A 13 -0.80 8.19 37.49
CA ASN A 13 -1.04 6.93 36.81
C ASN A 13 -2.05 7.19 35.69
N LEU A 14 -1.55 7.58 34.50
CA LEU A 14 -2.38 7.68 33.30
C LEU A 14 -2.96 6.28 33.04
N THR A 15 -4.21 6.11 33.36
CA THR A 15 -4.94 4.89 33.04
C THR A 15 -5.16 4.81 31.53
N VAL A 16 -5.06 3.63 30.94
CA VAL A 16 -5.25 3.38 29.51
C VAL A 16 -6.61 3.88 28.98
N SER A 17 -7.54 4.21 29.87
CA SER A 17 -8.87 4.75 29.56
C SER A 17 -8.90 6.23 29.16
N ASP A 18 -7.81 7.00 29.36
CA ASP A 18 -7.79 8.44 29.10
C ASP A 18 -7.22 8.82 27.73
N VAL A 19 -6.83 7.81 26.90
CA VAL A 19 -6.36 8.05 25.55
C VAL A 19 -7.55 7.94 24.61
N GLU A 20 -7.94 9.05 23.99
CA GLU A 20 -8.94 9.04 22.90
C GLU A 20 -8.56 8.01 21.84
N PRO A 21 -9.48 7.13 21.46
CA PRO A 21 -9.18 6.11 20.45
C PRO A 21 -8.86 6.77 19.12
N LEU A 22 -7.72 6.38 18.53
CA LEU A 22 -7.36 6.87 17.19
C LEU A 22 -8.43 6.45 16.16
N PRO A 23 -8.73 7.31 15.17
CA PRO A 23 -9.71 7.00 14.14
C PRO A 23 -9.36 5.70 13.40
N ALA A 24 -10.35 4.91 13.05
CA ALA A 24 -10.15 3.67 12.31
C ALA A 24 -9.51 3.96 10.93
N VAL A 25 -8.57 3.12 10.51
CA VAL A 25 -7.96 3.23 9.16
C VAL A 25 -8.94 2.80 8.08
N GLY A 26 -9.84 1.86 8.39
CA GLY A 26 -10.89 1.42 7.47
C GLY A 26 -10.40 0.49 6.37
N LEU A 27 -9.37 -0.34 6.66
CA LEU A 27 -8.95 -1.41 5.74
C LEU A 27 -10.08 -2.44 5.62
N LEU A 28 -10.44 -2.81 4.39
CA LEU A 28 -11.52 -3.76 4.10
C LEU A 28 -11.00 -5.14 3.75
N ARG A 29 -9.99 -5.22 2.89
CA ARG A 29 -9.40 -6.48 2.39
C ARG A 29 -8.09 -6.21 1.68
N VAL A 30 -7.32 -7.26 1.43
CA VAL A 30 -6.25 -7.19 0.43
C VAL A 30 -6.89 -7.00 -0.94
N ASP A 31 -6.49 -5.96 -1.64
CA ASP A 31 -6.95 -5.63 -2.99
C ASP A 31 -6.14 -6.41 -4.03
N HIS A 32 -4.85 -6.19 -4.03
CA HIS A 32 -3.91 -6.85 -4.92
C HIS A 32 -2.50 -6.90 -4.32
N VAL A 33 -1.66 -7.70 -4.97
CA VAL A 33 -0.22 -7.76 -4.73
C VAL A 33 0.47 -7.27 -6.00
N GLY A 34 1.34 -6.28 -5.90
CA GLY A 34 2.11 -5.73 -7.01
C GLY A 34 3.42 -6.46 -7.19
N ILE A 35 3.69 -6.92 -8.40
CA ILE A 35 4.93 -7.60 -8.81
C ILE A 35 5.58 -6.79 -9.91
N ALA A 36 6.81 -6.33 -9.67
CA ALA A 36 7.61 -5.66 -10.68
C ALA A 36 8.21 -6.69 -11.65
N VAL A 37 8.02 -6.46 -12.94
CA VAL A 37 8.52 -7.32 -14.02
C VAL A 37 9.24 -6.47 -15.08
N PRO A 38 10.30 -7.00 -15.72
CA PRO A 38 11.02 -6.27 -16.77
C PRO A 38 10.17 -6.06 -18.04
N ASP A 39 9.36 -7.05 -18.40
CA ASP A 39 8.53 -7.08 -19.61
C ASP A 39 7.13 -7.60 -19.26
N LEU A 40 6.11 -6.81 -19.56
CA LEU A 40 4.74 -7.13 -19.22
C LEU A 40 4.19 -8.30 -20.07
N ASP A 41 4.49 -8.31 -21.37
CA ASP A 41 3.96 -9.33 -22.27
C ASP A 41 4.54 -10.72 -21.94
N GLU A 42 5.83 -10.79 -21.65
CA GLU A 42 6.47 -12.02 -21.19
C GLU A 42 5.89 -12.49 -19.84
N ALA A 43 5.66 -11.58 -18.91
CA ALA A 43 5.08 -11.89 -17.62
C ALA A 43 3.64 -12.39 -17.75
N LEU A 44 2.80 -11.73 -18.54
CA LEU A 44 1.43 -12.17 -18.80
C LEU A 44 1.40 -13.59 -19.39
N ALA A 45 2.22 -13.87 -20.41
CA ALA A 45 2.31 -15.19 -21.01
C ALA A 45 2.80 -16.25 -20.00
N PHE A 46 3.74 -15.90 -19.12
CA PHE A 46 4.22 -16.79 -18.06
C PHE A 46 3.13 -17.13 -17.06
N TYR A 47 2.43 -16.12 -16.53
CA TYR A 47 1.40 -16.31 -15.50
C TYR A 47 0.18 -17.08 -16.06
N GLU A 48 -0.23 -16.80 -17.29
CA GLU A 48 -1.31 -17.53 -17.95
C GLU A 48 -0.94 -19.00 -18.16
N ARG A 49 0.21 -19.26 -18.81
CA ARG A 49 0.64 -20.62 -19.16
C ARG A 49 0.97 -21.48 -17.94
N THR A 50 1.56 -20.88 -16.89
CA THR A 50 2.08 -21.61 -15.72
C THR A 50 1.02 -21.79 -14.65
N PHE A 51 0.22 -20.76 -14.39
CA PHE A 51 -0.72 -20.73 -13.27
C PHE A 51 -2.19 -20.60 -13.71
N GLY A 52 -2.45 -20.45 -15.00
CA GLY A 52 -3.82 -20.26 -15.51
C GLY A 52 -4.43 -18.91 -15.15
N LEU A 53 -3.61 -17.94 -14.74
CA LEU A 53 -4.09 -16.61 -14.40
C LEU A 53 -4.42 -15.82 -15.67
N ARG A 54 -5.60 -15.19 -15.70
CA ARG A 54 -6.07 -14.43 -16.85
C ARG A 54 -5.93 -12.93 -16.61
N CYS A 55 -5.54 -12.21 -17.64
CA CYS A 55 -5.56 -10.75 -17.62
C CYS A 55 -7.02 -10.26 -17.59
N VAL A 56 -7.36 -9.51 -16.56
CA VAL A 56 -8.70 -8.93 -16.36
C VAL A 56 -8.73 -7.42 -16.57
N HIS A 57 -7.57 -6.78 -16.57
CA HIS A 57 -7.42 -5.36 -16.86
C HIS A 57 -5.98 -5.08 -17.25
N GLU A 58 -5.79 -4.19 -18.21
CA GLU A 58 -4.48 -3.68 -18.64
C GLU A 58 -4.58 -2.20 -18.93
N GLU A 59 -3.61 -1.44 -18.49
CA GLU A 59 -3.52 -0.01 -18.80
C GLU A 59 -2.08 0.51 -18.77
N THR A 60 -1.92 1.70 -19.33
CA THR A 60 -0.70 2.49 -19.24
C THR A 60 -0.94 3.68 -18.34
N ASN A 61 -0.12 3.83 -17.30
CA ASN A 61 -0.13 4.97 -16.41
C ASN A 61 1.11 5.83 -16.65
N GLU A 62 0.95 6.86 -17.48
CA GLU A 62 2.04 7.76 -17.86
C GLU A 62 2.56 8.58 -16.67
N GLU A 63 1.69 8.95 -15.73
CA GLU A 63 2.09 9.70 -14.54
C GLU A 63 3.07 8.90 -13.69
N GLN A 64 2.79 7.63 -13.46
CA GLN A 64 3.67 6.74 -12.72
C GLN A 64 4.78 6.10 -13.58
N GLY A 65 4.68 6.22 -14.90
CA GLY A 65 5.65 5.66 -15.84
C GLY A 65 5.64 4.14 -15.89
N VAL A 66 4.46 3.53 -15.87
CA VAL A 66 4.28 2.08 -15.87
C VAL A 66 3.23 1.64 -16.88
N ARG A 67 3.46 0.47 -17.45
CA ARG A 67 2.43 -0.36 -18.09
C ARG A 67 2.09 -1.48 -17.13
N GLU A 68 0.83 -1.70 -16.89
CA GLU A 68 0.38 -2.59 -15.83
C GLU A 68 -0.79 -3.47 -16.24
N ALA A 69 -0.88 -4.64 -15.64
CA ALA A 69 -1.98 -5.57 -15.85
C ALA A 69 -2.42 -6.21 -14.54
N MET A 70 -3.72 -6.37 -14.36
CA MET A 70 -4.30 -7.18 -13.30
C MET A 70 -4.56 -8.58 -13.84
N VAL A 71 -4.09 -9.60 -13.14
CA VAL A 71 -4.36 -11.00 -13.44
C VAL A 71 -5.09 -11.68 -12.28
N ALA A 72 -5.99 -12.60 -12.59
CA ALA A 72 -6.79 -13.33 -11.62
C ALA A 72 -6.99 -14.79 -12.06
N ALA A 73 -7.13 -15.68 -11.08
CA ALA A 73 -7.48 -17.09 -11.32
C ALA A 73 -8.95 -17.22 -11.74
N ASP A 74 -9.83 -16.46 -11.12
CA ASP A 74 -11.24 -16.34 -11.44
C ASP A 74 -11.57 -14.88 -11.73
N PRO A 75 -11.79 -14.48 -13.01
CA PRO A 75 -12.09 -13.11 -13.38
C PRO A 75 -13.37 -12.54 -12.73
N ASP A 76 -14.34 -13.42 -12.48
CA ASP A 76 -15.65 -13.06 -11.91
C ASP A 76 -15.70 -13.32 -10.39
N GLY A 77 -14.69 -13.98 -9.84
CA GLY A 77 -14.57 -14.33 -8.43
C GLY A 77 -14.12 -13.17 -7.55
N GLY A 78 -14.53 -13.23 -6.29
CA GLY A 78 -13.99 -12.36 -5.25
C GLY A 78 -12.62 -12.86 -4.79
N GLY A 79 -11.69 -11.95 -4.58
CA GLY A 79 -10.38 -12.29 -4.05
C GLY A 79 -9.32 -11.26 -4.41
N ALA A 80 -8.14 -11.41 -3.84
CA ALA A 80 -7.01 -10.58 -4.18
C ALA A 80 -6.53 -10.90 -5.60
N ARG A 81 -6.13 -9.85 -6.33
CA ARG A 81 -5.53 -9.94 -7.67
C ARG A 81 -4.02 -9.83 -7.58
N ILE A 82 -3.36 -10.18 -8.66
CA ILE A 82 -1.94 -9.88 -8.86
C ILE A 82 -1.86 -8.76 -9.90
N GLN A 83 -1.13 -7.70 -9.55
CA GLN A 83 -0.79 -6.63 -10.47
C GLN A 83 0.62 -6.84 -10.98
N LEU A 84 0.79 -6.95 -12.29
CA LEU A 84 2.08 -6.97 -12.95
C LEU A 84 2.42 -5.55 -13.40
N LEU A 85 3.62 -5.07 -13.06
CA LEU A 85 4.06 -3.69 -13.28
C LEU A 85 5.36 -3.71 -14.07
N ALA A 86 5.35 -3.18 -15.29
CA ALA A 86 6.54 -3.01 -16.10
C ALA A 86 6.86 -1.51 -16.31
N PRO A 87 8.14 -1.10 -16.31
CA PRO A 87 8.49 0.29 -16.47
C PRO A 87 8.30 0.77 -17.92
N LEU A 88 7.77 1.99 -18.10
CA LEU A 88 7.73 2.69 -19.39
C LEU A 88 9.03 3.46 -19.65
N ARG A 89 9.72 3.86 -18.60
CA ARG A 89 10.92 4.69 -18.68
C ARG A 89 11.88 4.41 -17.52
N PRO A 90 13.19 4.68 -17.70
CA PRO A 90 14.22 4.33 -16.70
C PRO A 90 14.11 5.08 -15.36
N ASP A 91 13.45 6.22 -15.32
CA ASP A 91 13.28 7.05 -14.13
C ASP A 91 12.03 6.71 -13.30
N SER A 92 11.20 5.78 -13.77
CA SER A 92 10.02 5.32 -13.02
C SER A 92 10.40 4.61 -11.72
N ALA A 93 9.47 4.62 -10.75
CA ALA A 93 9.66 3.94 -9.48
C ALA A 93 9.88 2.41 -9.67
N ILE A 94 9.18 1.81 -10.64
CA ILE A 94 9.32 0.39 -10.98
C ILE A 94 10.68 0.08 -11.58
N ALA A 95 11.20 0.93 -12.49
CA ALA A 95 12.55 0.75 -13.03
C ALA A 95 13.60 0.79 -11.93
N LYS A 96 13.50 1.75 -11.01
CA LYS A 96 14.41 1.86 -9.85
C LYS A 96 14.30 0.68 -8.89
N PHE A 97 13.10 0.13 -8.73
CA PHE A 97 12.91 -1.08 -7.93
C PHE A 97 13.60 -2.28 -8.58
N LEU A 98 13.40 -2.49 -9.89
CA LEU A 98 14.02 -3.58 -10.66
C LEU A 98 15.56 -3.49 -10.64
N ASP A 99 16.12 -2.28 -10.76
CA ASP A 99 17.57 -2.06 -10.72
C ASP A 99 18.17 -2.45 -9.36
N ARG A 100 17.46 -2.23 -8.26
CA ARG A 100 17.94 -2.53 -6.90
C ARG A 100 17.66 -3.95 -6.45
N ASN A 101 16.52 -4.51 -6.82
CA ASN A 101 15.99 -5.75 -6.24
C ASN A 101 15.85 -6.87 -7.27
N GLY A 102 15.88 -6.57 -8.58
CA GLY A 102 15.40 -7.48 -9.61
C GLY A 102 13.87 -7.65 -9.60
N PRO A 103 13.34 -8.53 -10.46
CA PRO A 103 11.91 -8.86 -10.49
C PRO A 103 11.43 -9.43 -9.15
N GLY A 104 10.22 -9.06 -8.73
CA GLY A 104 9.64 -9.59 -7.49
C GLY A 104 8.54 -8.73 -6.89
N LEU A 105 8.13 -9.08 -5.68
CA LEU A 105 7.11 -8.37 -4.92
C LEU A 105 7.53 -6.92 -4.66
N GLN A 106 6.72 -5.96 -5.10
CA GLN A 106 7.00 -4.55 -4.97
C GLN A 106 6.08 -3.86 -3.98
N GLN A 107 4.79 -4.24 -3.93
CA GLN A 107 3.81 -3.61 -3.05
C GLN A 107 2.72 -4.57 -2.61
N LEU A 108 2.08 -4.24 -1.50
CA LEU A 108 0.86 -4.85 -1.01
C LEU A 108 -0.22 -3.78 -0.93
N ALA A 109 -1.36 -4.00 -1.59
CA ALA A 109 -2.46 -3.05 -1.64
C ALA A 109 -3.66 -3.51 -0.81
N TYR A 110 -4.22 -2.57 -0.06
CA TYR A 110 -5.47 -2.75 0.68
C TYR A 110 -6.58 -1.88 0.12
N THR A 111 -7.75 -2.46 -0.07
CA THR A 111 -8.96 -1.69 -0.34
C THR A 111 -9.35 -0.91 0.90
N VAL A 112 -9.65 0.36 0.73
CA VAL A 112 -10.20 1.24 1.75
C VAL A 112 -11.50 1.85 1.25
N ARG A 113 -12.38 2.23 2.18
CA ARG A 113 -13.64 2.89 1.84
C ARG A 113 -13.42 4.35 1.44
N ASP A 114 -12.48 5.01 2.10
CA ASP A 114 -12.14 6.42 1.92
C ASP A 114 -10.63 6.59 2.10
N VAL A 115 -9.93 6.89 1.03
CA VAL A 115 -8.46 6.98 1.03
C VAL A 115 -7.95 8.21 1.76
N GLU A 116 -8.71 9.31 1.77
CA GLU A 116 -8.36 10.52 2.53
C GLU A 116 -8.47 10.26 4.03
N ALA A 117 -9.59 9.68 4.45
CA ALA A 117 -9.80 9.33 5.85
C ALA A 117 -8.77 8.29 6.34
N ALA A 118 -8.48 7.27 5.53
CA ALA A 118 -7.44 6.27 5.84
C ALA A 118 -6.04 6.91 5.95
N SER A 119 -5.69 7.80 5.01
CA SER A 119 -4.42 8.53 5.03
C SER A 119 -4.31 9.42 6.27
N ALA A 120 -5.36 10.15 6.62
CA ALA A 120 -5.40 10.98 7.83
C ALA A 120 -5.25 10.15 9.11
N ALA A 121 -5.95 9.01 9.19
CA ALA A 121 -5.87 8.09 10.33
C ALA A 121 -4.45 7.51 10.51
N LEU A 122 -3.74 7.22 9.43
CA LEU A 122 -2.35 6.73 9.47
C LEU A 122 -1.38 7.86 9.83
N ARG A 123 -1.57 9.08 9.31
CA ARG A 123 -0.77 10.24 9.74
C ARG A 123 -0.93 10.53 11.22
N ALA A 124 -2.14 10.41 11.77
CA ALA A 124 -2.39 10.55 13.20
C ALA A 124 -1.63 9.53 14.06
N ARG A 125 -1.24 8.40 13.48
CA ARG A 125 -0.38 7.38 14.09
C ARG A 125 1.12 7.62 13.86
N GLY A 126 1.49 8.73 13.22
CA GLY A 126 2.87 9.08 12.92
C GLY A 126 3.46 8.41 11.68
N LEU A 127 2.64 7.75 10.84
CA LEU A 127 3.12 7.13 9.61
C LEU A 127 3.22 8.15 8.47
N ARG A 128 4.24 8.00 7.62
CA ARG A 128 4.43 8.83 6.43
C ARG A 128 3.67 8.27 5.25
N LEU A 129 2.85 9.11 4.63
CA LEU A 129 2.23 8.85 3.34
C LEU A 129 3.11 9.46 2.25
N LEU A 130 3.23 8.81 1.08
CA LEU A 130 4.08 9.28 -0.01
C LEU A 130 3.50 10.50 -0.74
N TYR A 131 2.17 10.66 -0.71
CA TYR A 131 1.48 11.78 -1.34
C TYR A 131 0.71 12.58 -0.30
N ASP A 132 0.77 13.90 -0.41
CA ASP A 132 -0.05 14.79 0.42
C ASP A 132 -1.53 14.60 0.13
N GLU A 133 -1.88 14.53 -1.16
CA GLU A 133 -3.21 14.25 -1.68
C GLU A 133 -3.22 12.91 -2.44
N PRO A 134 -4.32 12.13 -2.37
CA PRO A 134 -4.46 10.91 -3.16
C PRO A 134 -4.31 11.17 -4.66
N ARG A 135 -3.72 10.21 -5.36
CA ARG A 135 -3.53 10.25 -6.82
C ARG A 135 -4.40 9.22 -7.52
N ARG A 136 -4.46 9.33 -8.84
CA ARG A 136 -5.10 8.33 -9.69
C ARG A 136 -4.27 7.04 -9.70
N GLY A 137 -4.93 5.91 -9.44
CA GLY A 137 -4.40 4.57 -9.58
C GLY A 137 -5.09 3.78 -10.70
N THR A 138 -4.86 2.48 -10.71
CA THR A 138 -5.38 1.54 -11.70
C THR A 138 -6.91 1.57 -11.76
N ALA A 139 -7.47 1.47 -12.96
CA ALA A 139 -8.92 1.44 -13.24
C ALA A 139 -9.69 2.64 -12.64
N GLY A 140 -9.06 3.82 -12.61
CA GLY A 140 -9.69 5.04 -12.08
C GLY A 140 -9.81 5.10 -10.58
N SER A 141 -9.17 4.20 -9.83
CA SER A 141 -9.11 4.23 -8.37
C SER A 141 -8.38 5.48 -7.87
N ARG A 142 -8.56 5.76 -6.58
CA ARG A 142 -7.80 6.78 -5.85
C ARG A 142 -6.87 6.10 -4.88
N ILE A 143 -5.60 6.48 -4.87
CA ILE A 143 -4.55 5.79 -4.13
C ILE A 143 -3.68 6.70 -3.31
N ASN A 144 -3.08 6.13 -2.26
CA ASN A 144 -1.93 6.67 -1.55
C ASN A 144 -1.04 5.51 -1.08
N PHE A 145 0.19 5.81 -0.69
CA PHE A 145 1.13 4.81 -0.20
C PHE A 145 1.64 5.17 1.18
N VAL A 146 1.81 4.16 2.02
CA VAL A 146 2.54 4.25 3.28
C VAL A 146 4.01 3.94 3.03
N HIS A 147 4.90 4.78 3.56
CA HIS A 147 6.34 4.60 3.40
C HIS A 147 6.80 3.26 4.01
N PRO A 148 7.62 2.45 3.29
CA PRO A 148 8.01 1.11 3.74
C PRO A 148 8.65 1.08 5.14
N LYS A 149 9.44 2.08 5.49
CA LYS A 149 10.08 2.17 6.82
C LYS A 149 9.07 2.25 7.97
N ASP A 150 7.86 2.72 7.70
CA ASP A 150 6.79 2.85 8.70
C ASP A 150 5.81 1.67 8.65
N ALA A 151 5.97 0.76 7.68
CA ALA A 151 5.10 -0.39 7.43
C ALA A 151 5.86 -1.72 7.41
N GLY A 152 6.85 -1.88 8.28
CA GLY A 152 7.58 -3.13 8.42
C GLY A 152 8.44 -3.52 7.21
N GLY A 153 8.86 -2.56 6.41
CA GLY A 153 9.65 -2.79 5.20
C GLY A 153 8.83 -3.05 3.93
N VAL A 154 7.51 -3.01 4.02
CA VAL A 154 6.60 -3.24 2.89
C VAL A 154 6.05 -1.91 2.37
N LEU A 155 6.16 -1.66 1.07
CA LEU A 155 5.42 -0.57 0.43
C LEU A 155 3.92 -0.93 0.43
N MET A 156 3.14 -0.19 1.19
CA MET A 156 1.73 -0.48 1.39
C MET A 156 0.87 0.54 0.66
N GLU A 157 0.03 0.07 -0.25
CA GLU A 157 -0.89 0.91 -1.01
C GLU A 157 -2.27 0.91 -0.37
N LEU A 158 -2.91 2.06 -0.35
CA LEU A 158 -4.31 2.25 0.00
C LEU A 158 -5.09 2.49 -1.29
N VAL A 159 -6.11 1.70 -1.56
CA VAL A 159 -6.90 1.76 -2.79
C VAL A 159 -8.36 2.00 -2.47
N GLN A 160 -8.86 3.15 -2.90
CA GLN A 160 -10.30 3.41 -2.96
C GLN A 160 -10.76 3.16 -4.40
N PRO A 161 -11.56 2.11 -4.66
CA PRO A 161 -12.11 1.85 -5.99
C PRO A 161 -12.91 3.04 -6.54
N ALA A 162 -12.99 3.11 -7.88
CA ALA A 162 -13.79 4.13 -8.58
C ALA A 162 -15.28 4.01 -8.27
#